data_c3e3a458a5c433b9ff80ac76ad4b05c3
#
_entry.id   c3e3a458a5c433b9ff80ac76ad4b05c3
#
_cell.length_a   1.000
_cell.length_b   1.000
_cell.length_c   1.000
_cell.angle_alpha   90.00
_cell.angle_beta   90.00
_cell.angle_gamma   90.00
#
_symmetry.space_group_name_H-M   'P 1'
#
loop_
_entity.id
_entity.type
_entity.pdbx_description
1 polymer ?
#
loop_
_entity_poly.entity_id
_entity_poly.type
_entity_poly.pdbx_seq_one_letter_code
_entity_poly.pdbx_strand_id
1 'polypeptide(L)'
;MCHAYRGQMSEKTSTAVAALRGMATVSFWADDVPAAVNWYTRVLGTDPYFVRPEPPAPPMYVEFRLGDNHDELGIIDRSFAPPGGSGPGGVVTYWHVDDLRGTYQRLLDEGATTYEPPTDREAGFVTAAVLDPFGNILGVMYNPNWLEHSASE
;
A
#
# COMPACT_ATOMS: atom_id res chain seq x y z
N MET A 1 52.97 5.46 -17.72
CA MET A 1 52.82 5.37 -16.25
C MET A 1 51.37 5.64 -15.92
N CYS A 2 50.55 4.60 -15.74
CA CYS A 2 49.19 4.74 -15.31
C CYS A 2 49.16 4.87 -13.78
N HIS A 3 48.81 6.04 -13.29
CA HIS A 3 48.49 6.21 -11.89
C HIS A 3 47.05 5.70 -11.67
N ALA A 4 46.95 4.54 -11.04
CA ALA A 4 45.70 4.03 -10.53
C ALA A 4 45.23 4.92 -9.38
N TYR A 5 44.18 5.67 -9.65
CA TYR A 5 43.43 6.36 -8.60
C TYR A 5 42.72 5.29 -7.77
N ARG A 6 43.34 4.83 -6.70
CA ARG A 6 42.61 4.11 -5.63
C ARG A 6 41.77 5.14 -4.89
N GLY A 7 40.51 5.26 -5.31
CA GLY A 7 39.54 5.94 -4.52
C GLY A 7 39.45 5.25 -3.17
N GLN A 8 39.89 5.91 -2.11
CA GLN A 8 39.55 5.52 -0.76
C GLN A 8 38.03 5.62 -0.67
N MET A 9 37.36 4.49 -0.70
CA MET A 9 36.00 4.40 -0.18
C MET A 9 36.14 4.66 1.33
N SER A 10 35.85 5.90 1.71
CA SER A 10 35.66 6.25 3.10
C SER A 10 34.58 5.33 3.63
N GLU A 11 34.92 4.43 4.54
CA GLU A 11 33.94 3.78 5.41
C GLU A 11 33.28 4.91 6.21
N LYS A 12 32.20 5.45 5.64
CA LYS A 12 31.30 6.26 6.42
C LYS A 12 30.76 5.33 7.49
N THR A 13 31.23 5.50 8.71
CA THR A 13 30.59 4.92 9.89
C THR A 13 29.12 5.34 9.77
N SER A 14 28.29 4.40 9.32
CA SER A 14 26.90 4.70 9.05
C SER A 14 26.22 5.02 10.37
N THR A 15 25.81 6.29 10.57
CA THR A 15 24.89 6.69 11.64
C THR A 15 23.46 6.34 11.31
N ALA A 16 23.23 5.65 10.18
CA ALA A 16 21.91 5.19 9.81
C ALA A 16 21.38 4.21 10.86
N VAL A 17 20.10 4.36 11.17
CA VAL A 17 19.34 3.37 11.93
C VAL A 17 19.50 2.01 11.25
N ALA A 18 19.55 0.95 12.06
CA ALA A 18 19.71 -0.42 11.59
C ALA A 18 18.89 -0.70 10.32
N ALA A 19 19.47 -1.46 9.40
CA ALA A 19 18.96 -1.63 8.06
C ALA A 19 17.46 -1.95 8.01
N LEU A 20 16.68 -1.03 7.46
CA LEU A 20 15.29 -1.27 7.09
C LEU A 20 15.29 -2.18 5.87
N ARG A 21 14.75 -3.39 6.01
CA ARG A 21 14.82 -4.43 4.98
C ARG A 21 13.73 -4.29 3.91
N GLY A 22 12.72 -3.47 4.16
CA GLY A 22 11.58 -3.25 3.28
C GLY A 22 10.31 -3.01 4.07
N MET A 23 9.24 -2.65 3.38
CA MET A 23 7.92 -2.54 4.01
C MET A 23 7.42 -3.93 4.40
N ALA A 24 6.96 -4.07 5.65
CA ALA A 24 6.35 -5.31 6.12
C ALA A 24 4.83 -5.28 5.96
N THR A 25 4.19 -4.24 6.46
CA THR A 25 2.73 -4.12 6.41
C THR A 25 2.29 -2.67 6.33
N VAL A 26 1.14 -2.44 5.70
CA VAL A 26 0.41 -1.18 5.73
C VAL A 26 -0.90 -1.42 6.44
N SER A 27 -1.24 -0.58 7.41
CA SER A 27 -2.46 -0.74 8.21
C SER A 27 -3.50 0.30 7.84
N PHE A 28 -4.69 -0.15 7.50
CA PHE A 28 -5.90 0.64 7.34
C PHE A 28 -6.83 0.41 8.53
N TRP A 29 -7.72 1.34 8.76
CA TRP A 29 -8.61 1.34 9.92
C TRP A 29 -10.06 1.24 9.47
N ALA A 30 -10.88 0.53 10.22
CA ALA A 30 -12.30 0.44 9.96
C ALA A 30 -13.09 0.36 11.26
N ASP A 31 -14.24 1.03 11.31
CA ASP A 31 -15.19 0.90 12.41
C ASP A 31 -15.91 -0.46 12.37
N ASP A 32 -16.13 -0.97 11.16
CA ASP A 32 -16.73 -2.27 10.90
C ASP A 32 -15.74 -3.14 10.12
N VAL A 33 -14.89 -3.88 10.84
CA VAL A 33 -13.87 -4.74 10.23
C VAL A 33 -14.49 -5.83 9.35
N PRO A 34 -15.56 -6.55 9.75
CA PRO A 34 -16.20 -7.52 8.87
C PRO A 34 -16.66 -6.94 7.53
N ALA A 35 -17.27 -5.76 7.53
CA ALA A 35 -17.68 -5.08 6.30
C ALA A 35 -16.48 -4.71 5.43
N ALA A 36 -15.41 -4.22 6.06
CA ALA A 36 -14.17 -3.88 5.36
C ALA A 36 -13.51 -5.12 4.74
N VAL A 37 -13.47 -6.24 5.45
CA VAL A 37 -12.95 -7.51 4.92
C VAL A 37 -13.73 -7.94 3.69
N ASN A 38 -15.06 -7.89 3.73
CA ASN A 38 -15.89 -8.25 2.58
C ASN A 38 -15.61 -7.34 1.37
N TRP A 39 -15.48 -6.05 1.60
CA TRP A 39 -15.18 -5.08 0.53
C TRP A 39 -13.80 -5.33 -0.08
N TYR A 40 -12.76 -5.46 0.76
CA TYR A 40 -11.40 -5.69 0.29
C TYR A 40 -11.24 -7.06 -0.39
N THR A 41 -11.90 -8.10 0.09
CA THR A 41 -11.90 -9.41 -0.58
C THR A 41 -12.43 -9.30 -2.02
N ARG A 42 -13.50 -8.53 -2.25
CA ARG A 42 -14.01 -8.30 -3.62
C ARG A 42 -13.04 -7.47 -4.46
N VAL A 43 -12.53 -6.38 -3.91
CA VAL A 43 -11.66 -5.45 -4.64
C VAL A 43 -10.31 -6.07 -4.97
N LEU A 44 -9.72 -6.78 -4.02
CA LEU A 44 -8.41 -7.40 -4.18
C LEU A 44 -8.45 -8.75 -4.88
N GLY A 45 -9.62 -9.39 -4.91
CA GLY A 45 -9.79 -10.71 -5.51
C GLY A 45 -9.09 -11.82 -4.75
N THR A 46 -8.84 -11.64 -3.46
CA THR A 46 -8.21 -12.63 -2.60
C THR A 46 -8.77 -12.55 -1.18
N ASP A 47 -8.76 -13.69 -0.49
CA ASP A 47 -9.16 -13.76 0.91
C ASP A 47 -8.00 -13.34 1.83
N PRO A 48 -8.30 -12.83 3.04
CA PRO A 48 -7.25 -12.60 4.02
C PRO A 48 -6.59 -13.92 4.43
N TYR A 49 -5.28 -13.89 4.64
CA TYR A 49 -4.55 -15.08 5.09
C TYR A 49 -4.44 -15.19 6.62
N PHE A 50 -4.71 -14.10 7.33
CA PHE A 50 -4.62 -14.02 8.77
C PHE A 50 -5.83 -13.27 9.34
N VAL A 51 -6.47 -13.82 10.36
CA VAL A 51 -7.68 -13.27 10.97
C VAL A 51 -7.61 -13.43 12.49
N ARG A 52 -7.84 -12.36 13.23
CA ARG A 52 -7.91 -12.36 14.70
C ARG A 52 -9.02 -11.45 15.22
N PRO A 53 -9.79 -11.81 16.24
CA PRO A 53 -9.87 -13.18 16.80
C PRO A 53 -10.22 -14.23 15.74
N GLU A 54 -9.90 -15.49 16.03
CA GLU A 54 -10.25 -16.58 15.11
C GLU A 54 -11.78 -16.73 14.99
N PRO A 55 -12.29 -17.10 13.78
CA PRO A 55 -13.70 -17.42 13.65
C PRO A 55 -14.15 -18.49 14.66
N PRO A 56 -15.41 -18.43 15.16
CA PRO A 56 -16.53 -17.61 14.70
C PRO A 56 -16.60 -16.21 15.31
N ALA A 57 -15.67 -15.80 16.16
CA ALA A 57 -15.67 -14.45 16.72
C ALA A 57 -15.50 -13.41 15.58
N PRO A 58 -16.19 -12.23 15.69
CA PRO A 58 -16.00 -11.17 14.68
C PRO A 58 -14.54 -10.71 14.64
N PRO A 59 -13.94 -10.57 13.46
CA PRO A 59 -12.56 -10.14 13.34
C PRO A 59 -12.38 -8.68 13.77
N MET A 60 -11.27 -8.41 14.43
CA MET A 60 -10.81 -7.07 14.77
C MET A 60 -9.50 -6.72 14.04
N TYR A 61 -8.83 -7.72 13.51
CA TYR A 61 -7.58 -7.60 12.78
C TYR A 61 -7.50 -8.67 11.69
N VAL A 62 -7.27 -8.25 10.46
CA VAL A 62 -7.02 -9.17 9.34
C VAL A 62 -5.86 -8.69 8.51
N GLU A 63 -5.17 -9.60 7.82
CA GLU A 63 -4.14 -9.27 6.86
C GLU A 63 -4.35 -10.00 5.55
N PHE A 64 -4.15 -9.23 4.47
CA PHE A 64 -4.08 -9.73 3.10
C PHE A 64 -2.63 -9.73 2.63
N ARG A 65 -2.28 -10.66 1.79
CA ARG A 65 -1.03 -10.64 1.02
C ARG A 65 -1.31 -10.28 -0.41
N LEU A 66 -0.60 -9.29 -0.92
CA LEU A 66 -0.87 -8.69 -2.22
C LEU A 66 0.37 -8.67 -3.09
N GLY A 67 0.14 -8.88 -4.39
CA GLY A 67 1.14 -8.66 -5.41
C GLY A 67 2.29 -9.66 -5.41
N ASP A 68 3.27 -9.36 -6.23
CA ASP A 68 4.37 -10.26 -6.57
C ASP A 68 5.29 -10.56 -5.38
N ASN A 69 5.40 -9.61 -4.45
CA ASN A 69 6.27 -9.70 -3.28
C ASN A 69 5.54 -10.07 -1.98
N HIS A 70 4.26 -10.42 -2.07
CA HIS A 70 3.43 -10.72 -0.90
C HIS A 70 3.43 -9.59 0.15
N ASP A 71 3.29 -8.35 -0.31
CA ASP A 71 3.16 -7.20 0.57
C ASP A 71 1.89 -7.33 1.43
N GLU A 72 1.97 -6.91 2.67
CA GLU A 72 0.87 -7.10 3.60
C GLU A 72 0.02 -5.83 3.76
N LEU A 73 -1.29 -5.99 3.63
CA LEU A 73 -2.29 -4.97 3.94
C LEU A 73 -3.12 -5.44 5.13
N GLY A 74 -3.02 -4.73 6.24
CA GLY A 74 -3.82 -4.97 7.44
C GLY A 74 -5.08 -4.11 7.45
N ILE A 75 -6.20 -4.71 7.87
CA ILE A 75 -7.43 -3.98 8.21
C ILE A 75 -7.64 -4.20 9.71
N ILE A 76 -7.68 -3.11 10.45
CA ILE A 76 -7.67 -3.14 11.92
C ILE A 76 -8.82 -2.30 12.45
N ASP A 77 -9.42 -2.74 13.55
CA ASP A 77 -10.45 -1.96 14.23
C ASP A 77 -9.93 -0.55 14.58
N ARG A 78 -10.73 0.47 14.31
CA ARG A 78 -10.34 1.87 14.49
C ARG A 78 -9.97 2.21 15.93
N SER A 79 -10.43 1.45 16.91
CA SER A 79 -10.04 1.66 18.31
C SER A 79 -8.53 1.53 18.56
N PHE A 80 -7.81 0.86 17.65
CA PHE A 80 -6.35 0.73 17.69
C PHE A 80 -5.62 1.81 16.91
N ALA A 81 -6.35 2.70 16.21
CA ALA A 81 -5.71 3.77 15.44
C ALA A 81 -5.00 4.78 16.34
N PRO A 82 -3.94 5.41 15.86
CA PRO A 82 -3.29 6.49 16.59
C PRO A 82 -4.29 7.60 16.92
N PRO A 83 -4.24 8.19 18.13
CA PRO A 83 -5.15 9.26 18.51
C PRO A 83 -4.88 10.52 17.70
N GLY A 84 -5.93 11.34 17.48
CA GLY A 84 -5.83 12.69 16.94
C GLY A 84 -6.14 12.87 15.45
N GLY A 85 -6.55 11.83 14.76
CA GLY A 85 -6.98 11.93 13.37
C GLY A 85 -8.47 11.65 13.19
N SER A 86 -9.25 12.66 12.83
CA SER A 86 -10.59 12.45 12.32
C SER A 86 -10.57 12.68 10.82
N GLY A 87 -10.76 11.64 10.04
CA GLY A 87 -10.80 11.70 8.59
C GLY A 87 -9.53 11.22 7.89
N PRO A 88 -9.57 11.14 6.55
CA PRO A 88 -8.46 10.67 5.74
C PRO A 88 -7.30 11.67 5.77
N GLY A 89 -6.07 11.17 5.94
CA GLY A 89 -4.89 12.02 5.98
C GLY A 89 -3.60 11.25 6.29
N GLY A 90 -2.51 11.97 6.36
CA GLY A 90 -1.19 11.41 6.65
C GLY A 90 -0.53 10.76 5.44
N VAL A 91 -0.10 9.52 5.59
CA VAL A 91 0.60 8.77 4.54
C VAL A 91 -0.40 8.28 3.49
N VAL A 92 -0.03 8.44 2.23
CA VAL A 92 -0.74 7.80 1.10
C VAL A 92 0.13 6.68 0.55
N THR A 93 -0.41 5.47 0.53
CA THR A 93 0.26 4.31 -0.05
C THR A 93 -0.24 4.12 -1.47
N TYR A 94 0.68 4.01 -2.42
CA TYR A 94 0.36 3.74 -3.83
C TYR A 94 0.75 2.31 -4.20
N TRP A 95 -0.21 1.59 -4.76
CA TRP A 95 0.00 0.25 -5.32
C TRP A 95 0.20 0.35 -6.82
N HIS A 96 1.20 -0.32 -7.37
CA HIS A 96 1.35 -0.39 -8.81
C HIS A 96 0.21 -1.22 -9.43
N VAL A 97 -0.38 -0.69 -10.50
CA VAL A 97 -1.38 -1.37 -11.33
C VAL A 97 -1.03 -1.16 -12.81
N ASP A 98 -1.27 -2.18 -13.62
CA ASP A 98 -0.97 -2.11 -15.06
C ASP A 98 -1.99 -1.27 -15.81
N ASP A 99 -3.26 -1.32 -15.42
CA ASP A 99 -4.34 -0.52 -15.98
C ASP A 99 -4.87 0.46 -14.92
N LEU A 100 -4.24 1.62 -14.83
CA LEU A 100 -4.57 2.59 -13.78
C LEU A 100 -6.00 3.11 -13.93
N ARG A 101 -6.40 3.56 -15.12
CA ARG A 101 -7.73 4.17 -15.32
C ARG A 101 -8.84 3.14 -15.14
N GLY A 102 -8.65 1.93 -15.61
CA GLY A 102 -9.60 0.82 -15.40
C GLY A 102 -9.70 0.42 -13.94
N THR A 103 -8.57 0.35 -13.23
CA THR A 103 -8.55 0.05 -11.79
C THR A 103 -9.25 1.15 -10.99
N TYR A 104 -8.93 2.41 -11.26
CA TYR A 104 -9.60 3.56 -10.63
C TYR A 104 -11.12 3.49 -10.81
N GLN A 105 -11.59 3.22 -12.04
CA GLN A 105 -13.03 3.13 -12.32
C GLN A 105 -13.68 1.98 -11.56
N ARG A 106 -13.04 0.80 -11.52
CA ARG A 106 -13.56 -0.35 -10.75
C ARG A 106 -13.67 -0.04 -9.27
N LEU A 107 -12.72 0.70 -8.71
CA LEU A 107 -12.79 1.13 -7.30
C LEU A 107 -13.99 2.04 -7.06
N LEU A 108 -14.28 2.97 -7.97
CA LEU A 108 -15.48 3.82 -7.88
C LEU A 108 -16.76 2.98 -8.01
N ASP A 109 -16.80 2.02 -8.94
CA ASP A 109 -17.95 1.13 -9.13
C ASP A 109 -18.23 0.29 -7.87
N GLU A 110 -17.19 -0.04 -7.10
CA GLU A 110 -17.30 -0.75 -5.82
C GLU A 110 -17.62 0.15 -4.61
N GLY A 111 -17.86 1.43 -4.84
CA GLY A 111 -18.33 2.34 -3.79
C GLY A 111 -17.25 3.23 -3.17
N ALA A 112 -16.03 3.20 -3.66
CA ALA A 112 -15.02 4.18 -3.29
C ALA A 112 -15.36 5.55 -3.90
N THR A 113 -14.84 6.61 -3.30
CA THR A 113 -14.99 7.97 -3.83
C THR A 113 -13.65 8.55 -4.23
N THR A 114 -13.64 9.48 -5.17
CA THR A 114 -12.41 10.09 -5.64
C THR A 114 -11.75 10.93 -4.55
N TYR A 115 -10.47 10.66 -4.30
CA TYR A 115 -9.59 11.55 -3.52
C TYR A 115 -8.71 12.38 -4.45
N GLU A 116 -8.04 11.71 -5.38
CA GLU A 116 -7.23 12.32 -6.43
C GLU A 116 -7.57 11.60 -7.75
N PRO A 117 -8.11 12.31 -8.76
CA PRO A 117 -8.41 11.67 -10.04
C PRO A 117 -7.13 11.24 -10.76
N PRO A 118 -7.23 10.35 -11.76
CA PRO A 118 -6.07 9.96 -12.56
C PRO A 118 -5.34 11.18 -13.10
N THR A 119 -4.06 11.29 -12.77
CA THR A 119 -3.22 12.46 -13.09
C THR A 119 -1.94 11.96 -13.72
N ASP A 120 -1.67 12.44 -14.95
CA ASP A 120 -0.41 12.18 -15.63
C ASP A 120 0.71 12.95 -14.94
N ARG A 121 1.79 12.24 -14.63
CA ARG A 121 3.00 12.78 -14.04
C ARG A 121 4.14 12.73 -15.06
N GLU A 122 5.33 13.15 -14.66
CA GLU A 122 6.51 13.05 -15.54
C GLU A 122 6.89 11.61 -15.84
N ALA A 123 7.63 11.39 -16.92
CA ALA A 123 8.25 10.11 -17.30
C ALA A 123 7.31 8.90 -17.37
N GLY A 124 6.04 9.12 -17.72
CA GLY A 124 5.05 8.05 -17.89
C GLY A 124 4.40 7.57 -16.60
N PHE A 125 4.69 8.19 -15.46
CA PHE A 125 3.98 7.92 -14.21
C PHE A 125 2.55 8.46 -14.28
N VAL A 126 1.62 7.70 -13.76
CA VAL A 126 0.22 8.13 -13.56
C VAL A 126 -0.19 7.77 -12.15
N THR A 127 -0.82 8.70 -11.44
CA THR A 127 -1.30 8.48 -10.07
C THR A 127 -2.78 8.74 -9.96
N ALA A 128 -3.43 8.02 -9.06
CA ALA A 128 -4.79 8.27 -8.63
C ALA A 128 -4.97 7.78 -7.19
N ALA A 129 -5.93 8.32 -6.49
CA ALA A 129 -6.28 7.84 -5.16
C ALA A 129 -7.78 7.95 -4.93
N VAL A 130 -8.31 7.02 -4.19
CA VAL A 130 -9.70 6.99 -3.76
C VAL A 130 -9.79 6.96 -2.25
N LEU A 131 -10.93 7.36 -1.72
CA LEU A 131 -11.32 7.03 -0.35
C LEU A 131 -12.09 5.72 -0.40
N ASP A 132 -11.63 4.75 0.37
CA ASP A 132 -12.42 3.54 0.56
C ASP A 132 -13.71 3.86 1.35
N PRO A 133 -14.70 2.97 1.42
CA PRO A 133 -15.93 3.23 2.18
C PRO A 133 -15.72 3.39 3.69
N PHE A 134 -14.49 3.17 4.19
CA PHE A 134 -14.15 3.19 5.61
C PHE A 134 -13.30 4.40 6.00
N GLY A 135 -13.02 5.30 5.07
CA GLY A 135 -12.28 6.54 5.29
C GLY A 135 -10.77 6.45 5.11
N ASN A 136 -10.26 5.40 4.49
CA ASN A 136 -8.84 5.26 4.19
C ASN A 136 -8.53 5.77 2.77
N ILE A 137 -7.35 6.35 2.60
CA ILE A 137 -6.85 6.72 1.27
C ILE A 137 -6.16 5.50 0.64
N LEU A 138 -6.70 5.04 -0.47
CA LEU A 138 -6.13 3.97 -1.27
C LEU A 138 -5.58 4.55 -2.57
N GLY A 139 -4.25 4.59 -2.69
CA GLY A 139 -3.56 5.08 -3.88
C GLY A 139 -3.23 3.96 -4.85
N VAL A 140 -3.34 4.25 -6.12
CA VAL A 140 -2.88 3.40 -7.21
C VAL A 140 -2.03 4.21 -8.16
N MET A 141 -1.03 3.56 -8.77
CA MET A 141 -0.17 4.24 -9.73
C MET A 141 0.29 3.28 -10.83
N TYR A 142 0.51 3.82 -12.00
CA TYR A 142 1.33 3.18 -13.00
C TYR A 142 2.76 3.69 -12.82
N ASN A 143 3.67 2.79 -12.47
CA ASN A 143 5.05 3.13 -12.13
C ASN A 143 6.04 2.38 -13.01
N PRO A 144 6.57 3.03 -14.07
CA PRO A 144 7.53 2.38 -14.97
C PRO A 144 8.80 1.88 -14.27
N ASN A 145 9.24 2.55 -13.21
CA ASN A 145 10.42 2.13 -12.46
C ASN A 145 10.15 0.86 -11.66
N TRP A 146 8.97 0.73 -11.08
CA TRP A 146 8.56 -0.50 -10.38
C TRP A 146 8.57 -1.69 -11.34
N LEU A 147 8.01 -1.53 -12.54
CA LEU A 147 8.01 -2.56 -13.58
C LEU A 147 9.43 -2.99 -13.99
N GLU A 148 10.32 -2.02 -14.17
CA GLU A 148 11.71 -2.28 -14.54
C GLU A 148 12.45 -3.08 -13.47
N HIS A 149 12.27 -2.73 -12.19
CA HIS A 149 12.89 -3.44 -11.07
C HIS A 149 12.28 -4.82 -10.83
N SER A 150 10.97 -4.96 -11.00
CA SER A 150 10.27 -6.24 -10.83
C SER A 150 10.60 -7.25 -11.92
N ALA A 151 10.96 -6.80 -13.12
CA ALA A 151 11.32 -7.67 -14.24
C ALA A 151 12.76 -8.22 -14.16
N SER A 152 13.60 -7.73 -13.24
CA SER A 152 15.00 -8.08 -13.10
C SER A 152 15.29 -9.18 -12.04
N GLU A 153 14.26 -9.78 -11.42
CA GLU A 153 14.38 -10.91 -10.49
C GLU A 153 14.04 -12.24 -11.16
#